data_106adb14dd4c6b3656d500f4d324f89d
#
_entry.id   106adb14dd4c6b3656d500f4d324f89d
#
_cell.length_a   1.000
_cell.length_b   1.000
_cell.length_c   1.000
_cell.angle_alpha   90.00
_cell.angle_beta   90.00
_cell.angle_gamma   90.00
#
_symmetry.space_group_name_H-M   'P 1'
#
loop_
_entity.id
_entity.type
_entity.pdbx_description
1 polymer ?
#
loop_
_entity_poly.entity_id
_entity_poly.type
_entity_poly.pdbx_seq_one_letter_code
_entity_poly.pdbx_strand_id
1 'polypeptide(L)'
;MSRILLVEDDTMIASGILYALETEGYETNHATGIKDAGSLIQHYNFDLAIIDMQLPDGTGFDVSEIFKNNATSVIFLTVVDDENTIVRAFDEGAQDYIVKPFRIRELLARVRRILSANIKNGEKDNIIYMGHAAIHTDEAKVYVNDKSIELTALEYRLLLIFASIKESF
;
A
#
# COMPACT_ATOMS: atom_id res chain seq x y z
N MET A 1 -5.63 5.17 13.93
CA MET A 1 -4.44 5.93 13.51
C MET A 1 -3.50 5.01 12.77
N SER A 2 -3.06 5.40 11.59
CA SER A 2 -2.17 4.57 10.79
C SER A 2 -0.76 4.56 11.33
N ARG A 3 -0.13 3.39 11.34
CA ARG A 3 1.25 3.20 11.77
C ARG A 3 2.16 2.95 10.57
N ILE A 4 3.24 3.69 10.48
CA ILE A 4 4.19 3.68 9.37
C ILE A 4 5.57 3.25 9.87
N LEU A 5 6.18 2.27 9.20
CA LEU A 5 7.57 1.92 9.37
C LEU A 5 8.42 2.68 8.34
N LEU A 6 9.45 3.37 8.81
CA LEU A 6 10.48 3.93 7.96
C LEU A 6 11.77 3.11 8.10
N VAL A 7 12.28 2.59 7.00
CA VAL A 7 13.56 1.89 6.93
C VAL A 7 14.53 2.74 6.12
N GLU A 8 15.40 3.46 6.81
CA GLU A 8 16.36 4.41 6.26
C GLU A 8 17.55 4.54 7.21
N ASP A 9 18.75 4.31 6.71
CA ASP A 9 19.99 4.40 7.51
C ASP A 9 20.55 5.83 7.62
N ASP A 10 20.25 6.71 6.66
CA ASP A 10 20.61 8.11 6.77
C ASP A 10 19.74 8.83 7.79
N THR A 11 20.35 9.24 8.91
CA THR A 11 19.64 9.83 10.04
C THR A 11 19.04 11.21 9.73
N MET A 12 19.65 11.98 8.84
CA MET A 12 19.12 13.29 8.43
C MET A 12 17.87 13.13 7.56
N ILE A 13 17.93 12.24 6.59
CA ILE A 13 16.77 11.91 5.74
C ILE A 13 15.65 11.33 6.59
N ALA A 14 15.96 10.37 7.44
CA ALA A 14 14.99 9.75 8.35
C ALA A 14 14.32 10.78 9.26
N SER A 15 15.07 11.67 9.89
CA SER A 15 14.53 12.70 10.79
C SER A 15 13.54 13.62 10.08
N GLY A 16 13.85 14.05 8.86
CA GLY A 16 12.96 14.88 8.05
C GLY A 16 11.64 14.18 7.70
N ILE A 17 11.72 12.92 7.30
CA ILE A 17 10.54 12.11 6.96
C ILE A 17 9.70 11.84 8.20
N LEU A 18 10.31 11.40 9.30
CA LEU A 18 9.60 11.11 10.55
C LEU A 18 8.88 12.34 11.08
N TYR A 19 9.55 13.49 11.12
CA TYR A 19 8.93 14.74 11.55
C TYR A 19 7.69 15.10 10.71
N ALA A 20 7.80 14.97 9.39
CA ALA A 20 6.68 15.28 8.50
C ALA A 20 5.51 14.30 8.69
N LEU A 21 5.77 13.00 8.83
CA LEU A 21 4.75 11.99 9.08
C LEU A 21 4.04 12.19 10.42
N GLU A 22 4.78 12.46 11.47
CA GLU A 22 4.24 12.71 12.82
C GLU A 22 3.41 14.00 12.87
N THR A 23 3.83 15.04 12.14
CA THR A 23 3.06 16.28 12.02
C THR A 23 1.71 16.06 11.31
N GLU A 24 1.63 15.10 10.39
CA GLU A 24 0.37 14.67 9.75
C GLU A 24 -0.49 13.76 10.65
N GLY A 25 -0.01 13.37 11.82
CA GLY A 25 -0.75 12.57 12.79
C GLY A 25 -0.52 11.06 12.69
N TYR A 26 0.46 10.61 11.91
CA TYR A 26 0.78 9.18 11.83
C TYR A 26 1.64 8.73 13.01
N GLU A 27 1.44 7.48 13.45
CA GLU A 27 2.38 6.81 14.34
C GLU A 27 3.55 6.27 13.51
N THR A 28 4.78 6.48 13.99
CA THR A 28 5.99 6.08 13.24
C THR A 28 6.90 5.20 14.08
N ASN A 29 7.56 4.24 13.41
CA ASN A 29 8.71 3.52 13.91
C ASN A 29 9.83 3.64 12.87
N HIS A 30 11.06 3.68 13.34
CA HIS A 30 12.25 3.83 12.50
C HIS A 30 13.18 2.63 12.66
N ALA A 31 13.59 2.06 11.53
CA ALA A 31 14.61 1.04 11.43
C ALA A 31 15.76 1.54 10.55
N THR A 32 16.99 1.18 10.89
CA THR A 32 18.19 1.58 10.14
C THR A 32 18.65 0.51 9.14
N GLY A 33 18.04 -0.65 9.15
CA GLY A 33 18.37 -1.77 8.26
C GLY A 33 17.39 -2.92 8.37
N ILE A 34 17.72 -4.03 7.70
CA ILE A 34 16.86 -5.22 7.60
C ILE A 34 16.62 -5.86 8.95
N LYS A 35 17.68 -6.07 9.73
CA LYS A 35 17.60 -6.72 11.05
C LYS A 35 16.72 -5.93 12.02
N ASP A 36 16.90 -4.63 12.05
CA ASP A 36 16.14 -3.70 12.89
C ASP A 36 14.67 -3.67 12.48
N ALA A 37 14.40 -3.60 11.17
CA ALA A 37 13.05 -3.71 10.61
C ALA A 37 12.37 -5.04 11.00
N GLY A 38 13.07 -6.15 10.86
CA GLY A 38 12.57 -7.48 11.24
C GLY A 38 12.16 -7.56 12.71
N SER A 39 12.93 -6.95 13.61
CA SER A 39 12.62 -6.85 15.03
C SER A 39 11.33 -6.07 15.29
N LEU A 40 11.16 -4.93 14.64
CA LEU A 40 9.95 -4.09 14.79
C LEU A 40 8.69 -4.77 14.25
N ILE A 41 8.81 -5.49 13.13
CA ILE A 41 7.70 -6.22 12.51
C ILE A 41 7.16 -7.34 13.41
N GLN A 42 7.98 -7.94 14.26
CA GLN A 42 7.55 -8.94 15.23
C GLN A 42 6.68 -8.35 16.35
N HIS A 43 6.81 -7.06 16.65
CA HIS A 43 6.13 -6.41 17.77
C HIS A 43 4.98 -5.51 17.35
N TYR A 44 4.96 -5.02 16.10
CA TYR A 44 3.99 -4.06 15.60
C TYR A 44 3.43 -4.48 14.25
N ASN A 45 2.16 -4.15 14.03
CA ASN A 45 1.54 -4.20 12.71
C ASN A 45 1.64 -2.81 12.06
N PHE A 46 2.05 -2.77 10.80
CA PHE A 46 2.20 -1.54 10.03
C PHE A 46 1.20 -1.48 8.89
N ASP A 47 0.62 -0.31 8.67
CA ASP A 47 -0.25 -0.03 7.53
C ASP A 47 0.55 0.29 6.27
N LEU A 48 1.72 0.89 6.45
CA LEU A 48 2.65 1.28 5.39
C LEU A 48 4.09 1.09 5.85
N ALA A 49 4.95 0.64 4.94
CA ALA A 49 6.40 0.68 5.09
C ALA A 49 7.01 1.55 3.99
N ILE A 50 7.82 2.50 4.39
CA ILE A 50 8.65 3.33 3.50
C ILE A 50 10.07 2.80 3.62
N ILE A 51 10.63 2.27 2.53
CA ILE A 51 11.85 1.48 2.58
C ILE A 51 12.87 2.04 1.59
N ASP A 52 14.05 2.43 2.10
CA ASP A 52 15.21 2.72 1.25
C ASP A 52 15.66 1.44 0.54
N MET A 53 15.92 1.55 -0.74
CA MET A 53 16.41 0.43 -1.54
C MET A 53 17.84 0.02 -1.19
N GLN A 54 18.68 0.95 -0.74
CA GLN A 54 20.06 0.72 -0.35
C GLN A 54 20.20 0.79 1.18
N LEU A 55 20.42 -0.36 1.79
CA LEU A 55 20.58 -0.50 3.24
C LEU A 55 21.97 -1.07 3.57
N PRO A 56 22.53 -0.80 4.78
CA PRO A 56 23.86 -1.27 5.14
C PRO A 56 23.99 -2.81 5.22
N ASP A 57 22.89 -3.52 5.45
CA ASP A 57 22.83 -4.97 5.59
C ASP A 57 22.07 -5.68 4.46
N GLY A 58 21.77 -4.98 3.35
CA GLY A 58 21.12 -5.57 2.18
C GLY A 58 20.34 -4.57 1.34
N THR A 59 19.22 -4.99 0.78
CA THR A 59 18.35 -4.17 -0.08
C THR A 59 16.96 -3.99 0.48
N GLY A 60 16.26 -2.97 -0.02
CA GLY A 60 14.83 -2.78 0.31
C GLY A 60 13.95 -3.95 -0.10
N PHE A 61 14.34 -4.71 -1.12
CA PHE A 61 13.64 -5.94 -1.50
C PHE A 61 13.69 -7.01 -0.41
N ASP A 62 14.81 -7.12 0.31
CA ASP A 62 14.95 -8.04 1.44
C ASP A 62 13.99 -7.69 2.58
N VAL A 63 13.75 -6.40 2.82
CA VAL A 63 12.75 -5.94 3.80
C VAL A 63 11.33 -6.23 3.30
N SER A 64 11.03 -5.95 2.04
CA SER A 64 9.69 -6.16 1.47
C SER A 64 9.27 -7.63 1.49
N GLU A 65 10.20 -8.57 1.36
CA GLU A 65 9.93 -10.00 1.51
C GLU A 65 9.30 -10.35 2.87
N ILE A 66 9.69 -9.66 3.94
CA ILE A 66 9.13 -9.88 5.28
C ILE A 66 7.64 -9.52 5.32
N PHE A 67 7.21 -8.56 4.50
CA PHE A 67 5.82 -8.11 4.40
C PHE A 67 4.96 -8.89 3.41
N LYS A 68 5.51 -9.83 2.67
CA LYS A 68 4.85 -10.47 1.52
C LYS A 68 3.48 -11.09 1.81
N ASN A 69 3.27 -11.55 3.05
CA ASN A 69 2.01 -12.15 3.50
C ASN A 69 1.21 -11.22 4.43
N ASN A 70 1.61 -9.98 4.57
CA ASN A 70 0.97 -8.99 5.43
C ASN A 70 0.20 -7.97 4.58
N ALA A 71 -0.83 -7.37 5.17
CA ALA A 71 -1.61 -6.29 4.53
C ALA A 71 -0.88 -4.93 4.54
N THR A 72 0.44 -4.92 4.74
CA THR A 72 1.27 -3.72 4.75
C THR A 72 1.58 -3.26 3.33
N SER A 73 1.24 -2.01 3.01
CA SER A 73 1.64 -1.38 1.76
C SER A 73 3.11 -0.97 1.79
N VAL A 74 3.77 -0.96 0.64
CA VAL A 74 5.20 -0.63 0.54
C VAL A 74 5.44 0.50 -0.45
N ILE A 75 6.21 1.51 -0.04
CA ILE A 75 6.82 2.53 -0.90
C ILE A 75 8.33 2.35 -0.84
N PHE A 76 8.98 2.23 -1.99
CA PHE A 76 10.44 2.27 -2.06
C PHE A 76 10.97 3.68 -2.30
N LEU A 77 12.04 4.04 -1.58
CA LEU A 77 12.85 5.22 -1.82
C LEU A 77 14.21 4.79 -2.38
N THR A 78 14.67 5.41 -3.46
CA THR A 78 15.93 5.00 -4.09
C THR A 78 16.57 6.10 -4.93
N VAL A 79 17.89 6.03 -5.08
CA VAL A 79 18.63 6.82 -6.06
C VAL A 79 18.63 6.18 -7.45
N VAL A 80 18.17 4.92 -7.56
CA VAL A 80 18.17 4.14 -8.80
C VAL A 80 16.84 4.32 -9.51
N ASP A 81 16.88 4.76 -10.76
CA ASP A 81 15.71 4.99 -11.61
C ASP A 81 15.68 4.12 -12.88
N ASP A 82 16.45 3.01 -12.90
CA ASP A 82 16.44 2.11 -14.03
C ASP A 82 15.11 1.32 -14.13
N GLU A 83 14.69 1.09 -15.37
CA GLU A 83 13.40 0.46 -15.68
C GLU A 83 13.27 -0.93 -15.05
N ASN A 84 14.33 -1.74 -15.06
CA ASN A 84 14.28 -3.10 -14.51
C ASN A 84 14.03 -3.12 -13.01
N THR A 85 14.65 -2.22 -12.27
CA THR A 85 14.45 -2.09 -10.82
C THR A 85 13.04 -1.59 -10.51
N ILE A 86 12.53 -0.62 -11.27
CA ILE A 86 11.17 -0.10 -11.12
C ILE A 86 10.13 -1.20 -11.39
N VAL A 87 10.27 -1.91 -12.49
CA VAL A 87 9.38 -3.03 -12.85
C VAL A 87 9.40 -4.10 -11.78
N ARG A 88 10.59 -4.49 -11.31
CA ARG A 88 10.73 -5.46 -10.23
C ARG A 88 10.02 -5.01 -8.94
N ALA A 89 10.15 -3.74 -8.57
CA ALA A 89 9.49 -3.20 -7.38
C ALA A 89 7.97 -3.36 -7.44
N PHE A 90 7.34 -3.04 -8.56
CA PHE A 90 5.90 -3.21 -8.75
C PHE A 90 5.50 -4.68 -8.88
N ASP A 91 6.28 -5.52 -9.53
CA ASP A 91 6.04 -6.96 -9.64
C ASP A 91 6.09 -7.65 -8.25
N GLU A 92 6.92 -7.16 -7.34
CA GLU A 92 6.98 -7.62 -5.95
C GLU A 92 5.89 -7.02 -5.06
N GLY A 93 4.98 -6.21 -5.61
CA GLY A 93 3.79 -5.73 -4.93
C GLY A 93 3.93 -4.35 -4.28
N ALA A 94 4.96 -3.57 -4.60
CA ALA A 94 5.07 -2.20 -4.12
C ALA A 94 3.92 -1.33 -4.66
N GLN A 95 3.36 -0.48 -3.81
CA GLN A 95 2.33 0.47 -4.19
C GLN A 95 2.91 1.72 -4.87
N ASP A 96 4.15 2.06 -4.56
CA ASP A 96 4.82 3.19 -5.18
C ASP A 96 6.35 3.06 -5.14
N TYR A 97 7.01 3.91 -5.92
CA TYR A 97 8.45 3.97 -6.08
C TYR A 97 8.86 5.43 -6.25
N ILE A 98 9.69 5.95 -5.35
CA ILE A 98 10.09 7.36 -5.33
C ILE A 98 11.60 7.47 -5.50
N VAL A 99 12.04 8.26 -6.49
CA VAL A 99 13.46 8.49 -6.76
C VAL A 99 13.96 9.66 -5.91
N LYS A 100 15.10 9.47 -5.27
CA LYS A 100 15.81 10.52 -4.53
C LYS A 100 16.63 11.42 -5.51
N PRO A 101 16.71 12.73 -5.30
CA PRO A 101 16.05 13.52 -4.26
C PRO A 101 14.55 13.73 -4.54
N PHE A 102 13.73 13.73 -3.50
CA PHE A 102 12.28 13.97 -3.60
C PHE A 102 11.87 15.12 -2.67
N ARG A 103 10.70 15.68 -2.91
CA ARG A 103 10.08 16.69 -2.03
C ARG A 103 9.23 16.00 -0.97
N ILE A 104 9.31 16.47 0.28
CA ILE A 104 8.51 15.93 1.40
C ILE A 104 7.01 15.97 1.08
N ARG A 105 6.52 17.05 0.46
CA ARG A 105 5.11 17.14 0.06
C ARG A 105 4.67 16.07 -0.93
N GLU A 106 5.56 15.68 -1.84
CA GLU A 106 5.32 14.57 -2.77
C GLU A 106 5.18 13.25 -2.02
N LEU A 107 6.11 12.95 -1.12
CA LEU A 107 6.04 11.75 -0.28
C LEU A 107 4.74 11.70 0.54
N LEU A 108 4.40 12.79 1.22
CA LEU A 108 3.17 12.88 2.01
C LEU A 108 1.90 12.69 1.18
N ALA A 109 1.86 13.24 -0.04
CA ALA A 109 0.72 13.05 -0.94
C ALA A 109 0.56 11.59 -1.34
N ARG A 110 1.64 10.88 -1.62
CA ARG A 110 1.63 9.44 -1.94
C ARG A 110 1.23 8.58 -0.73
N VAL A 111 1.73 8.92 0.44
CA VAL A 111 1.34 8.27 1.71
C VAL A 111 -0.16 8.41 1.95
N ARG A 112 -0.70 9.62 1.86
CA ARG A 112 -2.14 9.87 2.03
C ARG A 112 -2.98 9.06 1.04
N ARG A 113 -2.58 9.04 -0.23
CA ARG A 113 -3.28 8.28 -1.27
C ARG A 113 -3.35 6.78 -0.94
N ILE A 114 -2.22 6.19 -0.57
CA ILE A 114 -2.14 4.76 -0.26
C ILE A 114 -2.95 4.40 0.98
N LEU A 115 -2.80 5.17 2.06
CA LEU A 115 -3.52 4.91 3.30
C LEU A 115 -5.03 5.16 3.17
N SER A 116 -5.45 6.15 2.39
CA SER A 116 -6.89 6.38 2.10
C SER A 116 -7.50 5.22 1.29
N ALA A 117 -6.75 4.66 0.33
CA ALA A 117 -7.19 3.48 -0.42
C ALA A 117 -7.30 2.25 0.48
N ASN A 118 -6.39 2.08 1.43
CA ASN A 118 -6.43 1.00 2.41
C ASN A 118 -7.64 1.10 3.34
N ILE A 119 -7.99 2.30 3.80
CA ILE A 119 -9.21 2.55 4.60
C ILE A 119 -10.45 2.17 3.80
N LYS A 120 -10.58 2.63 2.56
CA LYS A 120 -11.69 2.25 1.68
C LYS A 120 -11.74 0.74 1.43
N ASN A 121 -10.59 0.08 1.37
CA ASN A 121 -10.51 -1.38 1.27
C ASN A 121 -10.79 -2.11 2.59
N GLY A 122 -10.58 -1.48 3.73
CA GLY A 122 -10.84 -2.04 5.07
C GLY A 122 -12.25 -1.75 5.60
N GLU A 123 -12.85 -0.64 5.18
CA GLU A 123 -14.26 -0.30 5.39
C GLU A 123 -15.16 -0.84 4.28
N LYS A 124 -14.69 -1.84 3.52
CA LYS A 124 -15.58 -2.49 2.56
C LYS A 124 -16.79 -3.01 3.34
N ASP A 125 -17.85 -2.27 3.19
CA ASP A 125 -19.01 -2.94 2.65
C ASP A 125 -18.52 -3.69 1.42
N ASN A 126 -18.39 -5.02 1.52
CA ASN A 126 -18.05 -5.91 0.41
C ASN A 126 -19.17 -5.87 -0.65
N ILE A 127 -19.84 -4.72 -0.78
CA ILE A 127 -21.03 -4.48 -1.56
C ILE A 127 -20.80 -3.25 -2.44
N ILE A 128 -20.77 -3.46 -3.74
CA ILE A 128 -20.75 -2.40 -4.74
C ILE A 128 -22.17 -2.19 -5.24
N TYR A 129 -22.70 -0.99 -5.15
CA TYR A 129 -24.02 -0.67 -5.65
C TYR A 129 -23.97 -0.12 -7.08
N MET A 130 -24.75 -0.73 -7.97
CA MET A 130 -24.94 -0.28 -9.36
C MET A 130 -26.43 -0.18 -9.67
N GLY A 131 -27.00 1.00 -9.50
CA GLY A 131 -28.44 1.18 -9.68
C GLY A 131 -29.23 0.32 -8.67
N HIS A 132 -29.98 -0.64 -9.15
CA HIS A 132 -30.74 -1.57 -8.31
C HIS A 132 -29.99 -2.88 -7.98
N ALA A 133 -28.74 -3.00 -8.44
CA ALA A 133 -27.91 -4.16 -8.18
C ALA A 133 -26.94 -3.92 -7.02
N ALA A 134 -26.78 -4.92 -6.16
CA ALA A 134 -25.79 -4.99 -5.10
C ALA A 134 -24.85 -6.17 -5.37
N ILE A 135 -23.55 -5.88 -5.54
CA ILE A 135 -22.52 -6.88 -5.80
C ILE A 135 -21.77 -7.15 -4.48
N HIS A 136 -21.99 -8.34 -3.92
CA HIS A 136 -21.27 -8.79 -2.73
C HIS A 136 -19.93 -9.42 -3.15
N THR A 137 -18.83 -8.68 -3.02
CA THR A 137 -17.52 -9.09 -3.55
C THR A 137 -16.85 -10.18 -2.73
N ASP A 138 -17.19 -10.31 -1.45
CA ASP A 138 -16.72 -11.37 -0.56
C ASP A 138 -17.34 -12.73 -0.87
N GLU A 139 -18.60 -12.74 -1.28
CA GLU A 139 -19.35 -13.95 -1.62
C GLU A 139 -19.38 -14.24 -3.12
N ALA A 140 -18.86 -13.32 -3.96
CA ALA A 140 -18.97 -13.34 -5.43
C ALA A 140 -20.45 -13.49 -5.90
N LYS A 141 -21.37 -12.80 -5.21
CA LYS A 141 -22.81 -12.83 -5.50
C LYS A 141 -23.33 -11.48 -5.89
N VAL A 142 -24.36 -11.49 -6.70
CA VAL A 142 -25.09 -10.30 -7.15
C VAL A 142 -26.55 -10.41 -6.75
N TYR A 143 -27.08 -9.34 -6.20
CA TYR A 143 -28.50 -9.22 -5.84
C TYR A 143 -29.14 -8.07 -6.63
N VAL A 144 -30.31 -8.29 -7.17
CA VAL A 144 -31.13 -7.25 -7.81
C VAL A 144 -32.53 -7.29 -7.15
N ASN A 145 -32.93 -6.16 -6.57
CA ASN A 145 -34.17 -6.07 -5.80
C ASN A 145 -34.29 -7.19 -4.73
N ASP A 146 -33.22 -7.41 -3.98
CA ASP A 146 -33.09 -8.41 -2.92
C ASP A 146 -33.16 -9.89 -3.38
N LYS A 147 -33.10 -10.12 -4.68
CA LYS A 147 -33.05 -11.48 -5.26
C LYS A 147 -31.65 -11.78 -5.76
N SER A 148 -31.09 -12.91 -5.33
CA SER A 148 -29.82 -13.41 -5.82
C SER A 148 -29.90 -13.79 -7.30
N ILE A 149 -28.93 -13.33 -8.08
CA ILE A 149 -28.78 -13.68 -9.51
C ILE A 149 -27.55 -14.55 -9.65
N GLU A 150 -27.73 -15.71 -10.28
CA GLU A 150 -26.59 -16.58 -10.62
C GLU A 150 -25.90 -16.06 -11.90
N LEU A 151 -24.61 -15.82 -11.78
CA LEU A 151 -23.74 -15.42 -12.90
C LEU A 151 -22.65 -16.46 -13.12
N THR A 152 -22.25 -16.64 -14.36
CA THR A 152 -21.03 -17.37 -14.67
C THR A 152 -19.80 -16.57 -14.21
N ALA A 153 -18.65 -17.23 -14.05
CA ALA A 153 -17.41 -16.56 -13.65
C ALA A 153 -17.02 -15.43 -14.61
N LEU A 154 -17.29 -15.60 -15.91
CA LEU A 154 -17.02 -14.58 -16.92
C LEU A 154 -17.96 -13.37 -16.77
N GLU A 155 -19.24 -13.60 -16.61
CA GLU A 155 -20.24 -12.54 -16.40
C GLU A 155 -19.94 -11.73 -15.14
N TYR A 156 -19.58 -12.38 -14.04
CA TYR A 156 -19.19 -11.73 -12.80
C TYR A 156 -17.93 -10.85 -13.00
N ARG A 157 -16.91 -11.35 -13.69
CA ARG A 157 -15.70 -10.57 -14.02
C ARG A 157 -16.01 -9.33 -14.86
N LEU A 158 -16.86 -9.47 -15.86
CA LEU A 158 -17.29 -8.33 -16.70
C LEU A 158 -18.02 -7.28 -15.86
N LEU A 159 -18.88 -7.71 -14.96
CA LEU A 159 -19.62 -6.83 -14.07
C LEU A 159 -18.66 -6.02 -13.15
N LEU A 160 -17.63 -6.66 -12.60
CA LEU A 160 -16.62 -5.98 -11.77
C LEU A 160 -15.82 -4.93 -12.58
N ILE A 161 -15.50 -5.24 -13.83
CA ILE A 161 -14.82 -4.29 -14.73
C ILE A 161 -15.70 -3.06 -14.98
N PHE A 162 -16.98 -3.24 -15.29
CA PHE A 162 -17.92 -2.13 -15.46
C PHE A 162 -18.11 -1.30 -14.19
N ALA A 163 -18.15 -1.94 -13.02
CA ALA A 163 -18.26 -1.24 -11.75
C ALA A 163 -17.04 -0.34 -11.49
N SER A 164 -15.83 -0.84 -11.79
CA SER A 164 -14.58 -0.09 -11.61
C SER A 164 -14.47 1.12 -12.55
N ILE A 165 -14.98 1.01 -13.78
CA ILE A 165 -15.00 2.12 -14.75
C ILE A 165 -15.93 3.23 -14.29
N LYS A 166 -17.07 2.89 -13.69
CA LYS A 166 -18.06 3.86 -13.20
C LYS A 166 -17.53 4.70 -12.04
N GLU A 167 -16.69 4.14 -11.18
CA GLU A 167 -16.05 4.87 -10.09
C GLU A 167 -14.97 5.85 -10.57
N SER A 168 -14.47 5.70 -11.80
CA SER A 168 -13.43 6.56 -12.39
C SER A 168 -13.98 7.82 -13.07
N PHE A 169 -15.27 8.00 -13.13
CA PHE A 169 -15.99 9.18 -13.64
C PHE A 169 -16.78 9.83 -12.48
#